data_6e60641509941873360d1ed98811eced
#
_entry.id   6e60641509941873360d1ed98811eced
#
_cell.length_a   1.000
_cell.length_b   1.000
_cell.length_c   1.000
_cell.angle_alpha   90.00
_cell.angle_beta   90.00
_cell.angle_gamma   90.00
#
_symmetry.space_group_name_H-M   'P 1'
#
loop_
_entity.id
_entity.type
_entity.pdbx_description
1 polymer ?
#
loop_
_entity_poly.entity_id
_entity_poly.type
_entity_poly.pdbx_seq_one_letter_code
_entity_poly.pdbx_strand_id
1 'polypeptide(L)'
;MVHDGLRLVLGSSFEHEFSHLAPNPIETEKILAKAYELIPALRDVSPAEVKEVAGVRVTVPGTRLPCVGPLRESPNVWMFSALGAKGLLLAPYLAEQMPAYLSNPEGIPKNLRPLYRFQ
;
A
#
# COMPACT_ATOMS: atom_id res chain seq x y z
N MET A 1 -7.72 -23.88 9.83
CA MET A 1 -8.98 -23.96 10.62
C MET A 1 -9.71 -22.65 10.39
N VAL A 2 -10.76 -22.67 9.57
CA VAL A 2 -11.63 -21.50 9.41
C VAL A 2 -12.62 -21.55 10.57
N HIS A 3 -12.30 -20.88 11.65
CA HIS A 3 -13.26 -20.66 12.71
C HIS A 3 -14.15 -19.47 12.31
N ASP A 4 -15.39 -19.74 12.04
CA ASP A 4 -16.49 -18.76 11.92
C ASP A 4 -16.27 -17.61 10.94
N GLY A 5 -15.61 -17.87 9.81
CA GLY A 5 -15.36 -16.84 8.79
C GLY A 5 -14.28 -15.82 9.17
N LEU A 6 -13.58 -15.98 10.27
CA LEU A 6 -12.43 -15.16 10.62
C LEU A 6 -11.26 -15.47 9.69
N ARG A 7 -10.75 -14.42 9.04
CA ARG A 7 -9.52 -14.50 8.26
C ARG A 7 -8.40 -13.83 9.04
N LEU A 8 -7.30 -14.53 9.24
CA LEU A 8 -6.08 -13.96 9.75
C LEU A 8 -5.22 -13.50 8.57
N VAL A 9 -4.85 -12.23 8.56
CA VAL A 9 -3.93 -11.66 7.57
C VAL A 9 -2.57 -11.51 8.23
N LEU A 10 -1.57 -12.17 7.66
CA LEU A 10 -0.19 -12.09 8.09
C LEU A 10 0.61 -11.27 7.07
N GLY A 11 1.51 -10.44 7.52
CA GLY A 11 2.37 -9.66 6.65
C GLY A 11 3.33 -8.78 7.43
N SER A 12 4.27 -8.26 6.74
CA SER A 12 4.53 -8.33 5.32
C SER A 12 6.03 -8.36 5.08
N SER A 13 6.41 -8.82 3.88
CA SER A 13 7.75 -8.56 3.36
C SER A 13 7.79 -7.27 2.56
N PHE A 14 8.99 -6.80 2.24
CA PHE A 14 9.24 -5.64 1.39
C PHE A 14 10.39 -5.96 0.44
N GLU A 15 10.06 -6.15 -0.82
CA GLU A 15 11.04 -6.29 -1.90
C GLU A 15 11.08 -4.99 -2.70
N HIS A 16 12.28 -4.44 -2.89
CA HIS A 16 12.50 -3.25 -3.71
C HIS A 16 12.78 -3.59 -5.18
N GLU A 17 13.30 -4.79 -5.41
CA GLU A 17 13.62 -5.30 -6.74
C GLU A 17 12.84 -6.60 -6.96
N PHE A 18 12.00 -6.63 -7.96
CA PHE A 18 11.18 -7.80 -8.31
C PHE A 18 10.97 -7.87 -9.82
N SER A 19 10.99 -9.09 -10.36
CA SER A 19 10.81 -9.34 -11.80
C SER A 19 9.36 -9.67 -12.17
N HIS A 20 8.51 -10.00 -11.21
CA HIS A 20 7.11 -10.35 -11.41
C HIS A 20 6.25 -9.96 -10.19
N LEU A 21 4.95 -9.95 -10.38
CA LEU A 21 3.97 -9.57 -9.34
C LEU A 21 3.38 -10.77 -8.58
N ALA A 22 3.85 -11.98 -8.86
CA ALA A 22 3.42 -13.16 -8.12
C ALA A 22 4.04 -13.15 -6.71
N PRO A 23 3.37 -13.77 -5.72
CA PRO A 23 3.96 -13.98 -4.41
C PRO A 23 5.31 -14.69 -4.47
N ASN A 24 6.22 -14.31 -3.58
CA ASN A 24 7.53 -14.94 -3.45
C ASN A 24 7.48 -16.00 -2.35
N PRO A 25 7.61 -17.31 -2.66
CA PRO A 25 7.52 -18.36 -1.67
C PRO A 25 8.54 -18.22 -0.52
N ILE A 26 9.74 -17.71 -0.81
CA ILE A 26 10.77 -17.50 0.21
C ILE A 26 10.32 -16.46 1.24
N GLU A 27 9.68 -15.39 0.78
CA GLU A 27 9.13 -14.36 1.67
C GLU A 27 7.91 -14.88 2.45
N THR A 28 7.09 -15.72 1.83
CA THR A 28 5.98 -16.38 2.51
C THR A 28 6.49 -17.24 3.67
N GLU A 29 7.51 -18.06 3.46
CA GLU A 29 8.13 -18.88 4.51
C GLU A 29 8.66 -18.01 5.67
N LYS A 30 9.32 -16.90 5.38
CA LYS A 30 9.81 -15.96 6.41
C LYS A 30 8.67 -15.35 7.23
N ILE A 31 7.56 -14.99 6.59
CA ILE A 31 6.38 -14.45 7.27
C ILE A 31 5.75 -15.51 8.17
N LEU A 32 5.57 -16.72 7.64
CA LEU A 32 5.01 -17.83 8.41
C LEU A 32 5.89 -18.21 9.61
N ALA A 33 7.22 -18.27 9.43
CA ALA A 33 8.14 -18.56 10.52
C ALA A 33 7.97 -17.58 11.68
N LYS A 34 7.92 -16.27 11.39
CA LYS A 34 7.67 -15.25 12.42
C LYS A 34 6.28 -15.36 13.05
N ALA A 35 5.27 -15.70 12.25
CA ALA A 35 3.92 -15.90 12.76
C ALA A 35 3.83 -17.10 13.71
N TYR A 36 4.52 -18.19 13.41
CA TYR A 36 4.59 -19.38 14.28
C TYR A 36 5.31 -19.14 15.61
N GLU A 37 6.25 -18.18 15.63
CA GLU A 37 6.87 -17.74 16.90
C GLU A 37 5.88 -16.97 17.77
N LEU A 38 5.07 -16.11 17.16
CA LEU A 38 4.11 -15.28 17.87
C LEU A 38 2.83 -16.03 18.25
N ILE A 39 2.36 -16.91 17.39
CA ILE A 39 1.11 -17.68 17.53
C ILE A 39 1.38 -19.13 17.16
N PRO A 40 1.92 -19.94 18.11
CA PRO A 40 2.29 -21.33 17.84
C PRO A 40 1.18 -22.22 17.27
N ALA A 41 -0.07 -21.93 17.61
CA ALA A 41 -1.24 -22.67 17.10
C ALA A 41 -1.42 -22.57 15.57
N LEU A 42 -0.77 -21.62 14.92
CA LEU A 42 -0.80 -21.54 13.45
C LEU A 42 -0.04 -22.68 12.76
N ARG A 43 0.80 -23.42 13.49
CA ARG A 43 1.48 -24.60 12.93
C ARG A 43 0.53 -25.75 12.60
N ASP A 44 -0.64 -25.76 13.22
CA ASP A 44 -1.69 -26.76 13.00
C ASP A 44 -2.57 -26.44 11.78
N VAL A 45 -2.41 -25.25 11.20
CA VAL A 45 -3.13 -24.84 9.99
C VAL A 45 -2.55 -25.54 8.76
N SER A 46 -3.41 -26.18 7.98
CA SER A 46 -2.99 -26.85 6.75
C SER A 46 -2.39 -25.83 5.76
N PRO A 47 -1.25 -26.13 5.11
CA PRO A 47 -0.71 -25.29 4.03
C PRO A 47 -1.70 -24.99 2.91
N ALA A 48 -2.65 -25.89 2.63
CA ALA A 48 -3.70 -25.70 1.64
C ALA A 48 -4.71 -24.58 2.02
N GLU A 49 -4.75 -24.16 3.27
CA GLU A 49 -5.59 -23.05 3.78
C GLU A 49 -4.87 -21.71 3.71
N VAL A 50 -3.57 -21.69 3.41
CA VAL A 50 -2.76 -20.48 3.28
C VAL A 50 -2.92 -19.91 1.88
N LYS A 51 -3.45 -18.69 1.79
CA LYS A 51 -3.54 -17.95 0.54
C LYS A 51 -2.50 -16.84 0.50
N GLU A 52 -1.60 -16.92 -0.44
CA GLU A 52 -0.58 -15.91 -0.68
C GLU A 52 -1.10 -14.78 -1.56
N VAL A 53 -0.77 -13.55 -1.22
CA VAL A 53 -1.11 -12.37 -2.01
C VAL A 53 0.09 -11.42 -2.02
N ALA A 54 0.46 -10.99 -3.20
CA ALA A 54 1.44 -9.92 -3.38
C ALA A 54 0.77 -8.67 -3.97
N GLY A 55 1.32 -7.51 -3.68
CA GLY A 55 0.84 -6.24 -4.23
C GLY A 55 1.95 -5.22 -4.31
N VAL A 56 1.89 -4.36 -5.33
CA VAL A 56 2.84 -3.26 -5.50
C VAL A 56 2.39 -2.07 -4.68
N ARG A 57 3.30 -1.60 -3.85
CA ARG A 57 3.12 -0.37 -3.10
C ARG A 57 3.82 0.78 -3.79
N VAL A 58 3.07 1.77 -4.21
CA VAL A 58 3.62 2.99 -4.81
C VAL A 58 4.05 3.95 -3.70
N THR A 59 5.28 4.43 -3.79
CA THR A 59 5.85 5.46 -2.91
C THR A 59 6.59 6.50 -3.73
N VAL A 60 6.61 7.74 -3.26
CA VAL A 60 7.49 8.78 -3.82
C VAL A 60 8.86 8.67 -3.12
N PRO A 61 9.94 8.46 -3.88
CA PRO A 61 11.29 8.40 -3.30
C PRO A 61 11.61 9.64 -2.45
N GLY A 62 12.31 9.42 -1.35
CA GLY A 62 12.79 10.48 -0.46
C GLY A 62 11.76 11.06 0.52
N THR A 63 10.46 11.11 0.19
CA THR A 63 9.48 11.79 1.05
C THR A 63 8.49 10.86 1.74
N ARG A 64 8.14 9.74 1.12
CA ARG A 64 7.07 8.82 1.57
C ARG A 64 5.72 9.51 1.84
N LEU A 65 5.50 10.68 1.23
CA LEU A 65 4.25 11.42 1.31
C LEU A 65 3.34 11.04 0.15
N PRO A 66 2.02 11.14 0.31
CA PRO A 66 1.07 10.98 -0.79
C PRO A 66 1.33 11.96 -1.93
N CYS A 67 0.82 11.62 -3.10
CA CYS A 67 0.84 12.50 -4.26
C CYS A 67 -0.60 12.74 -4.72
N VAL A 68 -1.03 14.00 -4.67
CA VAL A 68 -2.41 14.41 -4.99
C VAL A 68 -2.36 15.67 -5.84
N GLY A 69 -3.12 15.67 -6.94
CA GLY A 69 -3.26 16.86 -7.78
C GLY A 69 -3.20 16.58 -9.28
N PRO A 70 -3.34 17.61 -10.10
CA PRO A 70 -3.30 17.49 -11.55
C PRO A 70 -1.87 17.15 -12.03
N LEU A 71 -1.80 16.40 -13.11
CA LEU A 71 -0.53 16.12 -13.79
C LEU A 71 -0.09 17.34 -14.59
N ARG A 72 1.23 17.61 -14.61
CA ARG A 72 1.80 18.75 -15.35
C ARG A 72 1.48 18.71 -16.84
N GLU A 73 1.66 17.55 -17.46
CA GLU A 73 1.50 17.36 -18.90
C GLU A 73 0.03 17.18 -19.32
N SER A 74 -0.85 16.92 -18.36
CA SER A 74 -2.27 16.66 -18.58
C SER A 74 -3.08 17.20 -17.40
N PRO A 75 -3.34 18.52 -17.33
CA PRO A 75 -4.00 19.14 -16.16
C PRO A 75 -5.40 18.62 -15.85
N ASN A 76 -6.05 18.00 -16.82
CA ASN A 76 -7.35 17.35 -16.65
C ASN A 76 -7.25 15.94 -16.04
N VAL A 77 -6.05 15.38 -15.94
CA VAL A 77 -5.79 14.09 -15.32
C VAL A 77 -5.22 14.32 -13.92
N TRP A 78 -5.85 13.74 -12.94
CA TRP A 78 -5.47 13.87 -11.54
C TRP A 78 -4.82 12.61 -11.01
N MET A 79 -3.79 12.80 -10.19
CA MET A 79 -3.17 11.74 -9.43
C MET A 79 -3.70 11.76 -7.99
N PHE A 80 -4.04 10.58 -7.49
CA PHE A 80 -4.28 10.29 -6.08
C PHE A 80 -3.58 8.98 -5.76
N SER A 81 -2.33 9.05 -5.32
CA SER A 81 -1.46 7.86 -5.24
C SER A 81 -0.35 8.03 -4.20
N ALA A 82 0.59 7.09 -4.20
CA ALA A 82 1.78 7.09 -3.34
C ALA A 82 1.47 7.10 -1.83
N LEU A 83 0.35 6.52 -1.43
CA LEU A 83 -0.07 6.44 -0.03
C LEU A 83 0.85 5.55 0.83
N GLY A 84 1.67 4.72 0.19
CA GLY A 84 2.64 3.85 0.84
C GLY A 84 2.00 2.92 1.88
N ALA A 85 2.63 2.80 3.04
CA ALA A 85 2.13 2.01 4.16
C ALA A 85 0.98 2.68 4.94
N LYS A 86 0.70 3.95 4.66
CA LYS A 86 -0.27 4.77 5.41
C LYS A 86 -1.60 4.93 4.68
N GLY A 87 -1.87 4.09 3.65
CA GLY A 87 -3.05 4.22 2.80
C GLY A 87 -4.37 4.21 3.58
N LEU A 88 -4.54 3.29 4.52
CA LEU A 88 -5.75 3.22 5.34
C LEU A 88 -6.00 4.48 6.19
N LEU A 89 -4.94 5.15 6.62
CA LEU A 89 -5.03 6.37 7.41
C LEU A 89 -5.21 7.62 6.52
N LEU A 90 -4.42 7.71 5.44
CA LEU A 90 -4.35 8.93 4.65
C LEU A 90 -5.39 9.00 3.52
N ALA A 91 -5.85 7.86 3.00
CA ALA A 91 -6.80 7.88 1.89
C ALA A 91 -8.14 8.52 2.29
N PRO A 92 -8.81 8.16 3.40
CA PRO A 92 -10.06 8.83 3.78
C PRO A 92 -9.86 10.31 4.09
N TYR A 93 -8.77 10.68 4.79
CA TYR A 93 -8.47 12.07 5.08
C TYR A 93 -8.27 12.91 3.81
N LEU A 94 -7.49 12.42 2.85
CA LEU A 94 -7.26 13.13 1.59
C LEU A 94 -8.49 13.13 0.68
N ALA A 95 -9.28 12.06 0.72
CA ALA A 95 -10.53 11.98 -0.04
C ALA A 95 -11.54 13.06 0.42
N GLU A 96 -11.61 13.34 1.71
CA GLU A 96 -12.42 14.42 2.27
C GLU A 96 -12.00 15.80 1.74
N GLN A 97 -10.69 16.00 1.48
CA GLN A 97 -10.18 17.26 0.94
C GLN A 97 -10.36 17.39 -0.59
N MET A 98 -10.60 16.28 -1.30
CA MET A 98 -10.65 16.28 -2.76
C MET A 98 -11.63 17.28 -3.37
N PRO A 99 -12.86 17.48 -2.89
CA PRO A 99 -13.76 18.49 -3.46
C PRO A 99 -13.17 19.90 -3.43
N ALA A 100 -12.51 20.28 -2.33
CA ALA A 100 -11.85 21.57 -2.20
C ALA A 100 -10.65 21.68 -3.16
N TYR A 101 -9.85 20.62 -3.29
CA TYR A 101 -8.70 20.57 -4.18
C TYR A 101 -9.10 20.64 -5.66
N LEU A 102 -10.18 19.96 -6.04
CA LEU A 102 -10.71 20.01 -7.40
C LEU A 102 -11.19 21.43 -7.78
N SER A 103 -11.80 22.14 -6.82
CA SER A 103 -12.26 23.52 -7.02
C SER A 103 -11.11 24.53 -7.00
N ASN A 104 -10.08 24.28 -6.21
CA ASN A 104 -8.90 25.15 -6.10
C ASN A 104 -7.61 24.32 -5.98
N PRO A 105 -6.99 23.91 -7.09
CA PRO A 105 -5.75 23.13 -7.09
C PRO A 105 -4.59 23.81 -6.35
N GLU A 106 -4.58 25.13 -6.28
CA GLU A 106 -3.56 25.90 -5.57
C GLU A 106 -3.68 25.75 -4.04
N GLY A 107 -4.79 25.25 -3.53
CA GLY A 107 -4.96 24.88 -2.12
C GLY A 107 -4.24 23.60 -1.70
N ILE A 108 -3.81 22.78 -2.65
CA ILE A 108 -3.06 21.55 -2.34
C ILE A 108 -1.68 21.93 -1.78
N PRO A 109 -1.25 21.35 -0.63
CA PRO A 109 0.10 21.56 -0.11
C PRO A 109 1.17 21.22 -1.17
N LYS A 110 2.14 22.10 -1.36
CA LYS A 110 3.18 21.94 -2.41
C LYS A 110 3.89 20.59 -2.35
N ASN A 111 4.16 20.10 -1.16
CA ASN A 111 4.82 18.81 -0.94
C ASN A 111 3.94 17.59 -1.29
N LEU A 112 2.67 17.77 -1.60
CA LEU A 112 1.78 16.71 -2.07
C LEU A 112 1.54 16.78 -3.58
N ARG A 113 1.82 17.91 -4.23
CA ARG A 113 1.51 18.11 -5.66
C ARG A 113 2.47 17.33 -6.57
N PRO A 114 1.97 16.68 -7.64
CA PRO A 114 2.81 15.98 -8.62
C PRO A 114 3.85 16.90 -9.27
N LEU A 115 3.46 18.14 -9.58
CA LEU A 115 4.28 19.13 -10.28
C LEU A 115 5.61 19.45 -9.58
N TYR A 116 5.68 19.31 -8.28
CA TYR A 116 6.87 19.65 -7.48
C TYR A 116 7.76 18.46 -7.14
N ARG A 117 7.36 17.24 -7.52
CA ARG A 117 8.05 16.02 -7.12
C ARG A 117 8.82 15.32 -8.22
N PHE A 118 8.45 15.60 -9.47
CA PHE A 118 9.01 14.92 -10.65
C PHE A 118 9.75 15.91 -11.58
N GLN A 119 10.25 17.01 -11.00
CA GLN A 119 11.17 17.93 -11.68
C GLN A 119 12.61 17.50 -11.46
#